data_cd1ef170917f53cfd17c2666035594da
#
_entry.id   cd1ef170917f53cfd17c2666035594da
#
_cell.length_a   1.000
_cell.length_b   1.000
_cell.length_c   1.000
_cell.angle_alpha   90.00
_cell.angle_beta   90.00
_cell.angle_gamma   90.00
#
_symmetry.space_group_name_H-M   'P 1'
#
loop_
_entity.id
_entity.type
_entity.pdbx_description
1 polymer ?
#
loop_
_entity_poly.entity_id
_entity_poly.type
_entity_poly.pdbx_seq_one_letter_code
_entity_poly.pdbx_strand_id
1 'polypeptide(L)'
;MAGLSLAAAAEVSAKKAKEYIETPASDSRIEYTGRTLTNGSDVSYDWSGVYFRVRFNGPYLAVKCSDSKNSWFNLWVDKEMTPQADRKFIVAAKDTLIVLAEGLGKGEHEVILQKRTEGEQGCFTVHSFLSEGEILQAAGRKERHIEFIGDSYTCGYGTESGHRDDPFLAETENCNLTYAAITARYFGADFNLVSHSGQGIARNYDNAGPGYNMPHRYKQLFNTAKEPLWEPSMGAYTPDVVVIYLGTNDFSTGQQPAEASFRSNYISLLQSIKANYGEETPVLCMGSNANPYLYDYIRSAVTVSGLKNVAYMTVSDFAHDDEGDMGASWHPNYKGHIKVASCMIPYIATLTGWEMEEKPYK
;
A
#
# COMPACT_ATOMS: atom_id res chain seq x y z
N MET A 1 46.27 7.57 68.81
CA MET A 1 45.18 8.15 68.02
C MET A 1 44.98 7.30 66.79
N ALA A 2 43.95 6.47 66.85
CA ALA A 2 43.61 5.52 65.77
C ALA A 2 42.56 6.17 64.87
N GLY A 3 42.90 6.35 63.60
CA GLY A 3 41.97 6.83 62.61
C GLY A 3 41.21 5.67 61.98
N LEU A 4 39.89 5.58 62.23
CA LEU A 4 38.99 4.67 61.49
C LEU A 4 38.67 5.28 60.09
N SER A 5 39.08 4.56 59.08
CA SER A 5 38.62 4.77 57.67
C SER A 5 37.34 4.00 57.44
N LEU A 6 36.20 4.70 57.29
CA LEU A 6 34.98 4.13 56.80
C LEU A 6 35.08 4.03 55.27
N ALA A 7 35.16 2.80 54.75
CA ALA A 7 34.97 2.54 53.34
C ALA A 7 33.44 2.44 53.05
N ALA A 8 32.88 3.41 52.33
CA ALA A 8 31.52 3.33 51.83
C ALA A 8 31.50 2.39 50.60
N ALA A 9 30.88 1.22 50.75
CA ALA A 9 30.59 0.34 49.64
C ALA A 9 29.44 0.93 48.84
N ALA A 10 29.73 1.39 47.61
CA ALA A 10 28.71 1.76 46.64
C ALA A 10 28.07 0.48 46.10
N GLU A 11 26.82 0.21 46.47
CA GLU A 11 26.00 -0.80 45.84
C GLU A 11 25.72 -0.36 44.39
N VAL A 12 26.40 -0.96 43.44
CA VAL A 12 26.05 -0.89 42.02
C VAL A 12 24.83 -1.79 41.84
N SER A 13 23.64 -1.21 41.86
CA SER A 13 22.42 -1.89 41.48
C SER A 13 22.55 -2.40 40.06
N ALA A 14 22.79 -3.67 39.86
CA ALA A 14 22.77 -4.32 38.56
C ALA A 14 21.35 -4.13 37.98
N LYS A 15 21.20 -3.29 36.97
CA LYS A 15 19.95 -3.21 36.19
C LYS A 15 19.64 -4.59 35.69
N LYS A 16 18.54 -5.18 36.16
CA LYS A 16 18.03 -6.49 35.69
C LYS A 16 17.95 -6.45 34.19
N ALA A 17 18.57 -7.42 33.50
CA ALA A 17 18.45 -7.50 32.04
C ALA A 17 16.96 -7.59 31.70
N LYS A 18 16.53 -6.76 30.72
CA LYS A 18 15.15 -6.81 30.26
C LYS A 18 14.92 -8.15 29.55
N GLU A 19 13.91 -8.88 29.97
CA GLU A 19 13.44 -10.09 29.28
C GLU A 19 12.41 -9.68 28.26
N TYR A 20 12.58 -10.12 27.01
CA TYR A 20 11.62 -9.92 25.93
C TYR A 20 10.93 -11.23 25.58
N ILE A 21 9.64 -11.13 25.32
CA ILE A 21 8.84 -12.22 24.74
C ILE A 21 9.02 -12.15 23.22
N GLU A 22 9.46 -13.25 22.63
CA GLU A 22 9.57 -13.37 21.18
C GLU A 22 8.34 -14.08 20.62
N THR A 23 7.65 -13.43 19.66
CA THR A 23 6.46 -13.94 18.99
C THR A 23 6.74 -14.05 17.49
N PRO A 24 6.51 -15.21 16.84
CA PRO A 24 6.76 -15.38 15.42
C PRO A 24 5.85 -14.47 14.59
N ALA A 25 6.33 -14.06 13.42
CA ALA A 25 5.55 -13.20 12.51
C ALA A 25 4.24 -13.84 12.04
N SER A 26 4.18 -15.17 11.96
CA SER A 26 3.00 -15.94 11.57
C SER A 26 1.97 -16.15 12.68
N ASP A 27 2.17 -15.56 13.88
CA ASP A 27 1.21 -15.67 14.99
C ASP A 27 -0.15 -15.07 14.58
N SER A 28 -1.23 -15.81 14.84
CA SER A 28 -2.59 -15.43 14.39
C SER A 28 -3.15 -14.18 15.07
N ARG A 29 -2.51 -13.68 16.12
CA ARG A 29 -2.85 -12.40 16.77
C ARG A 29 -2.34 -11.19 15.99
N ILE A 30 -1.41 -11.39 15.05
CA ILE A 30 -0.87 -10.34 14.20
C ILE A 30 -1.71 -10.26 12.91
N GLU A 31 -2.14 -9.08 12.55
CA GLU A 31 -2.96 -8.85 11.37
C GLU A 31 -2.12 -8.26 10.24
N TYR A 32 -2.16 -8.92 9.09
CA TYR A 32 -1.57 -8.42 7.84
C TYR A 32 -2.69 -8.04 6.87
N THR A 33 -2.51 -6.94 6.15
CA THR A 33 -3.41 -6.50 5.08
C THR A 33 -2.62 -6.31 3.79
N GLY A 34 -3.07 -6.93 2.72
CA GLY A 34 -2.40 -6.99 1.42
C GLY A 34 -1.97 -8.41 1.07
N ARG A 35 -1.20 -8.54 -0.02
CA ARG A 35 -0.69 -9.84 -0.49
C ARG A 35 0.58 -10.20 0.26
N THR A 36 0.54 -11.29 1.01
CA THR A 36 1.66 -11.78 1.82
C THR A 36 1.86 -13.27 1.64
N LEU A 37 3.09 -13.74 1.82
CA LEU A 37 3.45 -15.16 1.89
C LEU A 37 3.89 -15.52 3.30
N THR A 38 3.18 -16.45 3.93
CA THR A 38 3.64 -17.08 5.17
C THR A 38 4.45 -18.31 4.84
N ASN A 39 5.69 -18.37 5.32
CA ASN A 39 6.58 -19.51 5.18
C ASN A 39 7.18 -19.87 6.55
N GLY A 40 6.65 -20.92 7.18
CA GLY A 40 7.02 -21.27 8.57
C GLY A 40 6.62 -20.16 9.55
N SER A 41 7.60 -19.58 10.22
CA SER A 41 7.40 -18.46 11.16
C SER A 41 7.40 -17.09 10.48
N ASP A 42 7.86 -16.99 9.24
CA ASP A 42 8.13 -15.75 8.55
C ASP A 42 6.94 -15.31 7.68
N VAL A 43 6.80 -14.00 7.51
CA VAL A 43 5.83 -13.39 6.59
C VAL A 43 6.53 -12.41 5.67
N SER A 44 6.43 -12.64 4.35
CA SER A 44 7.10 -11.82 3.32
C SER A 44 6.10 -11.13 2.41
N TYR A 45 6.47 -9.91 1.95
CA TYR A 45 5.68 -9.11 1.00
C TYR A 45 6.51 -8.04 0.32
N ASP A 46 6.08 -7.62 -0.88
CA ASP A 46 6.78 -6.57 -1.63
C ASP A 46 5.85 -5.50 -2.25
N TRP A 47 4.53 -5.71 -2.28
CA TRP A 47 3.59 -4.70 -2.79
C TRP A 47 3.59 -3.43 -1.95
N SER A 48 3.39 -2.27 -2.62
CA SER A 48 3.10 -1.01 -1.93
C SER A 48 1.86 -1.16 -1.04
N GLY A 49 1.86 -0.48 0.08
CA GLY A 49 0.68 -0.38 0.93
C GLY A 49 0.39 -1.58 1.80
N VAL A 50 1.12 -2.70 1.68
CA VAL A 50 0.99 -3.81 2.62
C VAL A 50 1.40 -3.33 4.00
N TYR A 51 0.59 -3.65 5.00
CA TYR A 51 0.84 -3.27 6.39
C TYR A 51 0.48 -4.39 7.35
N PHE A 52 1.04 -4.32 8.55
CA PHE A 52 0.61 -5.13 9.69
C PHE A 52 0.15 -4.25 10.85
N ARG A 53 -0.72 -4.83 11.69
CA ARG A 53 -1.16 -4.31 12.99
C ARG A 53 -0.73 -5.27 14.09
N VAL A 54 -0.10 -4.73 15.14
CA VAL A 54 0.29 -5.50 16.33
C VAL A 54 -0.20 -4.77 17.57
N ARG A 55 -1.09 -5.42 18.33
CA ARG A 55 -1.45 -4.96 19.67
C ARG A 55 -0.61 -5.69 20.71
N PHE A 56 -0.18 -4.99 21.72
CA PHE A 56 0.70 -5.53 22.74
C PHE A 56 0.54 -4.81 24.07
N ASN A 57 0.93 -5.48 25.16
CA ASN A 57 1.03 -4.86 26.47
C ASN A 57 2.47 -4.37 26.72
N GLY A 58 2.58 -3.24 27.42
CA GLY A 58 3.85 -2.77 27.95
C GLY A 58 4.57 -1.77 27.05
N PRO A 59 5.73 -1.26 27.50
CA PRO A 59 6.34 -0.06 26.97
C PRO A 59 7.20 -0.27 25.72
N TYR A 60 7.32 -1.51 25.19
CA TYR A 60 8.31 -1.81 24.15
C TYR A 60 7.81 -2.84 23.15
N LEU A 61 8.03 -2.52 21.87
CA LEU A 61 7.87 -3.45 20.75
C LEU A 61 8.98 -3.23 19.74
N ALA A 62 9.61 -4.30 19.28
CA ALA A 62 10.54 -4.31 18.16
C ALA A 62 10.21 -5.43 17.19
N VAL A 63 10.66 -5.32 15.94
CA VAL A 63 10.52 -6.33 14.90
C VAL A 63 11.89 -6.81 14.44
N LYS A 64 12.08 -8.14 14.39
CA LYS A 64 13.17 -8.78 13.64
C LYS A 64 12.72 -8.95 12.20
N CYS A 65 13.48 -8.42 11.29
CA CYS A 65 13.10 -8.39 9.86
C CYS A 65 14.32 -8.38 8.97
N SER A 66 14.09 -8.59 7.69
CA SER A 66 15.07 -8.38 6.63
C SER A 66 14.40 -7.73 5.41
N ASP A 67 15.18 -7.07 4.57
CA ASP A 67 14.73 -6.53 3.28
C ASP A 67 15.71 -6.93 2.19
N SER A 68 15.19 -7.15 0.97
CA SER A 68 16.04 -7.55 -0.15
C SER A 68 16.81 -6.39 -0.79
N LYS A 69 16.36 -5.14 -0.55
CA LYS A 69 16.96 -3.90 -1.07
C LYS A 69 16.82 -2.76 -0.04
N ASN A 70 15.99 -1.74 -0.34
CA ASN A 70 15.89 -0.48 0.40
C ASN A 70 14.45 0.00 0.52
N SER A 71 13.56 -0.80 1.08
CA SER A 71 12.17 -0.40 1.26
C SER A 71 12.01 0.70 2.31
N TRP A 72 11.12 1.64 2.06
CA TRP A 72 10.72 2.68 3.01
C TRP A 72 9.40 2.33 3.68
N PHE A 73 9.25 2.74 4.94
CA PHE A 73 8.11 2.43 5.78
C PHE A 73 7.55 3.68 6.46
N ASN A 74 6.23 3.64 6.67
CA ASN A 74 5.49 4.53 7.56
C ASN A 74 5.12 3.77 8.83
N LEU A 75 5.22 4.42 9.99
CA LEU A 75 4.92 3.86 11.30
C LEU A 75 3.95 4.75 12.05
N TRP A 76 2.91 4.16 12.64
CA TRP A 76 1.98 4.81 13.56
C TRP A 76 1.93 4.03 14.85
N VAL A 77 1.85 4.75 15.98
CA VAL A 77 1.74 4.19 17.34
C VAL A 77 0.51 4.79 18.00
N ASP A 78 -0.37 3.94 18.50
CA ASP A 78 -1.62 4.31 19.19
C ASP A 78 -2.55 5.24 18.39
N LYS A 79 -2.52 5.13 17.07
CA LYS A 79 -3.40 5.88 16.18
C LYS A 79 -3.60 5.18 14.84
N GLU A 80 -4.67 5.57 14.15
CA GLU A 80 -4.96 5.14 12.78
C GLU A 80 -3.90 5.64 11.76
N MET A 81 -3.88 5.00 10.59
CA MET A 81 -3.06 5.42 9.44
C MET A 81 -3.53 6.77 8.88
N THR A 82 -3.12 7.87 9.52
CA THR A 82 -3.34 9.23 9.03
C THR A 82 -2.37 9.56 7.89
N PRO A 83 -2.57 10.66 7.15
CA PRO A 83 -1.60 11.11 6.15
C PRO A 83 -0.18 11.31 6.73
N GLN A 84 -0.09 11.72 7.99
CA GLN A 84 1.18 11.93 8.67
C GLN A 84 1.50 10.75 9.60
N ALA A 85 2.52 9.98 9.24
CA ALA A 85 3.09 8.95 10.10
C ALA A 85 3.89 9.56 11.27
N ASP A 86 4.02 8.84 12.39
CA ASP A 86 4.89 9.24 13.49
C ASP A 86 6.37 9.16 13.10
N ARG A 87 6.69 8.14 12.31
CA ARG A 87 8.05 7.96 11.77
C ARG A 87 7.98 7.47 10.34
N LYS A 88 8.91 7.93 9.50
CA LYS A 88 9.29 7.31 8.24
C LYS A 88 10.75 6.86 8.33
N PHE A 89 11.05 5.70 7.78
CA PHE A 89 12.41 5.16 7.80
C PHE A 89 12.62 4.13 6.70
N ILE A 90 13.89 3.90 6.40
CA ILE A 90 14.36 2.90 5.42
C ILE A 90 14.80 1.63 6.13
N VAL A 91 14.55 0.49 5.51
CA VAL A 91 15.10 -0.80 5.90
C VAL A 91 15.99 -1.29 4.76
N ALA A 92 17.29 -1.25 4.95
CA ALA A 92 18.28 -1.59 3.93
C ALA A 92 19.17 -2.79 4.32
N ALA A 93 19.11 -3.21 5.59
CA ALA A 93 19.97 -4.27 6.10
C ALA A 93 19.23 -5.62 6.12
N LYS A 94 19.99 -6.69 5.87
CA LYS A 94 19.54 -8.05 6.16
C LYS A 94 19.60 -8.28 7.68
N ASP A 95 18.69 -9.08 8.21
CA ASP A 95 18.66 -9.52 9.61
C ASP A 95 18.82 -8.35 10.59
N THR A 96 17.91 -7.41 10.52
CA THR A 96 17.89 -6.23 11.38
C THR A 96 16.83 -6.31 12.47
N LEU A 97 17.08 -5.62 13.59
CA LEU A 97 16.10 -5.37 14.64
C LEU A 97 15.71 -3.90 14.62
N ILE A 98 14.42 -3.65 14.44
CA ILE A 98 13.87 -2.28 14.40
C ILE A 98 12.99 -2.08 15.61
N VAL A 99 13.32 -1.09 16.45
CA VAL A 99 12.44 -0.66 17.54
C VAL A 99 11.28 0.11 16.93
N LEU A 100 10.07 -0.43 17.07
CA LEU A 100 8.82 0.18 16.61
C LEU A 100 8.25 1.13 17.64
N ALA A 101 8.28 0.72 18.92
CA ALA A 101 7.82 1.54 20.03
C ALA A 101 8.71 1.31 21.27
N GLU A 102 9.02 2.38 22.00
CA GLU A 102 9.74 2.33 23.26
C GLU A 102 9.33 3.46 24.19
N GLY A 103 9.46 3.22 25.49
CA GLY A 103 9.16 4.23 26.50
C GLY A 103 7.69 4.56 26.65
N LEU A 104 6.80 3.71 26.13
CA LEU A 104 5.35 3.83 26.28
C LEU A 104 4.95 3.55 27.75
N GLY A 105 3.73 3.92 28.12
CA GLY A 105 3.17 3.62 29.44
C GLY A 105 2.95 2.11 29.67
N LYS A 106 2.48 1.77 30.86
CA LYS A 106 1.92 0.44 31.11
C LYS A 106 0.50 0.41 30.52
N GLY A 107 0.18 -0.64 29.78
CA GLY A 107 -1.14 -0.82 29.19
C GLY A 107 -1.04 -1.40 27.81
N GLU A 108 -2.18 -1.35 27.11
CA GLU A 108 -2.31 -1.84 25.74
C GLU A 108 -1.91 -0.73 24.76
N HIS A 109 -1.17 -1.12 23.75
CA HIS A 109 -0.73 -0.26 22.66
C HIS A 109 -0.93 -0.96 21.32
N GLU A 110 -1.00 -0.19 20.25
CA GLU A 110 -1.04 -0.70 18.89
C GLU A 110 0.03 -0.03 18.01
N VAL A 111 0.67 -0.83 17.20
CA VAL A 111 1.58 -0.36 16.15
C VAL A 111 1.05 -0.77 14.79
N ILE A 112 1.08 0.16 13.84
CA ILE A 112 0.85 -0.10 12.42
C ILE A 112 2.12 0.22 11.66
N LEU A 113 2.64 -0.75 10.90
CA LEU A 113 3.78 -0.56 10.01
C LEU A 113 3.37 -0.84 8.58
N GLN A 114 3.50 0.15 7.70
CA GLN A 114 3.16 0.07 6.27
C GLN A 114 4.40 0.20 5.40
N LYS A 115 4.56 -0.73 4.44
CA LYS A 115 5.50 -0.57 3.33
C LYS A 115 4.99 0.52 2.41
N ARG A 116 5.72 1.64 2.31
CA ARG A 116 5.26 2.79 1.53
C ARG A 116 5.71 2.79 0.09
N THR A 117 6.78 2.04 -0.24
CA THR A 117 7.38 1.97 -1.57
C THR A 117 7.00 0.69 -2.30
N GLU A 118 7.08 0.73 -3.62
CA GLU A 118 6.77 -0.41 -4.48
C GLU A 118 7.81 -1.54 -4.42
N GLY A 119 7.51 -2.68 -5.07
CA GLY A 119 8.34 -3.89 -5.03
C GLY A 119 9.73 -3.73 -5.61
N GLU A 120 9.93 -2.80 -6.55
CA GLU A 120 11.25 -2.49 -7.08
C GLU A 120 12.22 -1.99 -6.01
N GLN A 121 11.72 -1.47 -4.89
CA GLN A 121 12.53 -1.00 -3.77
C GLN A 121 12.89 -2.10 -2.78
N GLY A 122 12.25 -3.27 -2.84
CA GLY A 122 12.59 -4.43 -2.03
C GLY A 122 11.41 -5.31 -1.65
N CYS A 123 11.74 -6.54 -1.24
CA CYS A 123 10.84 -7.49 -0.60
C CYS A 123 11.20 -7.55 0.88
N PHE A 124 10.22 -7.26 1.73
CA PHE A 124 10.36 -7.23 3.18
C PHE A 124 9.90 -8.55 3.79
N THR A 125 10.67 -9.07 4.73
CA THR A 125 10.34 -10.27 5.49
C THR A 125 10.35 -9.96 6.98
N VAL A 126 9.24 -10.24 7.64
CA VAL A 126 9.09 -10.19 9.09
C VAL A 126 9.38 -11.58 9.65
N HIS A 127 10.28 -11.69 10.62
CA HIS A 127 10.66 -12.96 11.26
C HIS A 127 9.94 -13.14 12.60
N SER A 128 10.04 -12.14 13.48
CA SER A 128 9.41 -12.17 14.80
C SER A 128 9.27 -10.77 15.41
N PHE A 129 8.46 -10.68 16.45
CA PHE A 129 8.32 -9.49 17.28
C PHE A 129 8.91 -9.75 18.67
N LEU A 130 9.57 -8.72 19.22
CA LEU A 130 10.06 -8.72 20.60
C LEU A 130 9.29 -7.68 21.39
N SER A 131 8.65 -8.08 22.49
CA SER A 131 7.88 -7.20 23.36
C SER A 131 8.22 -7.41 24.84
N GLU A 132 8.04 -6.39 25.68
CA GLU A 132 8.18 -6.54 27.14
C GLU A 132 6.93 -7.17 27.78
N GLY A 133 5.79 -7.18 27.11
CA GLY A 133 4.56 -7.84 27.52
C GLY A 133 3.97 -8.69 26.41
N GLU A 134 2.79 -9.24 26.62
CA GLU A 134 2.15 -10.14 25.67
C GLU A 134 1.70 -9.41 24.40
N ILE A 135 1.83 -10.08 23.25
CA ILE A 135 1.11 -9.71 22.03
C ILE A 135 -0.36 -10.08 22.23
N LEU A 136 -1.23 -9.10 21.96
CA LEU A 136 -2.68 -9.22 22.08
C LEU A 136 -3.32 -9.51 20.73
N GLN A 137 -4.56 -10.01 20.75
CA GLN A 137 -5.32 -10.15 19.52
C GLN A 137 -5.48 -8.78 18.85
N ALA A 138 -5.19 -8.68 17.57
CA ALA A 138 -5.43 -7.47 16.79
C ALA A 138 -6.91 -7.04 16.89
N ALA A 139 -7.16 -5.73 16.74
CA ALA A 139 -8.51 -5.16 16.85
C ALA A 139 -9.49 -5.70 15.79
N GLY A 140 -8.97 -6.35 14.76
CA GLY A 140 -9.73 -6.85 13.62
C GLY A 140 -9.68 -5.88 12.45
N ARG A 141 -9.97 -6.41 11.27
CA ARG A 141 -10.07 -5.63 10.04
C ARG A 141 -11.28 -4.73 10.06
N LYS A 142 -11.20 -3.66 9.31
CA LYS A 142 -12.36 -2.79 9.06
C LYS A 142 -13.43 -3.57 8.29
N GLU A 143 -14.69 -3.18 8.46
CA GLU A 143 -15.81 -3.81 7.77
C GLU A 143 -15.78 -3.58 6.25
N ARG A 144 -15.19 -2.45 5.83
CA ARG A 144 -15.09 -2.04 4.42
C ARG A 144 -13.69 -2.31 3.89
N HIS A 145 -13.62 -2.79 2.64
CA HIS A 145 -12.34 -3.05 2.00
C HIS A 145 -12.35 -2.67 0.52
N ILE A 146 -11.30 -1.98 0.06
CA ILE A 146 -11.13 -1.54 -1.33
C ILE A 146 -9.82 -2.11 -1.89
N GLU A 147 -9.90 -2.79 -3.04
CA GLU A 147 -8.70 -3.13 -3.82
C GLU A 147 -8.45 -2.09 -4.90
N PHE A 148 -7.21 -1.58 -4.98
CA PHE A 148 -6.79 -0.66 -6.04
C PHE A 148 -5.75 -1.32 -6.93
N ILE A 149 -6.01 -1.31 -8.23
CA ILE A 149 -5.11 -1.83 -9.26
C ILE A 149 -4.62 -0.65 -10.09
N GLY A 150 -3.29 -0.46 -10.17
CA GLY A 150 -2.76 0.71 -10.84
C GLY A 150 -1.28 0.67 -11.16
N ASP A 151 -0.79 1.82 -11.56
CA ASP A 151 0.60 2.06 -11.92
C ASP A 151 1.32 2.93 -10.88
N SER A 152 2.27 3.76 -11.32
CA SER A 152 3.04 4.68 -10.48
C SER A 152 2.17 5.67 -9.68
N TYR A 153 1.01 6.06 -10.20
CA TYR A 153 0.07 6.93 -9.47
C TYR A 153 -0.49 6.22 -8.24
N THR A 154 -0.65 4.92 -8.30
CA THR A 154 -1.14 4.10 -7.18
C THR A 154 0.00 3.72 -6.22
N CYS A 155 1.23 3.51 -6.74
CA CYS A 155 2.42 3.32 -5.91
C CYS A 155 2.76 4.55 -5.07
N GLY A 156 2.38 5.75 -5.52
CA GLY A 156 2.72 7.01 -4.86
C GLY A 156 4.08 7.56 -5.27
N TYR A 157 4.47 7.31 -6.52
CA TYR A 157 5.72 7.78 -7.13
C TYR A 157 5.85 9.30 -7.00
N GLY A 158 6.88 9.75 -6.28
CA GLY A 158 7.17 11.17 -6.11
C GLY A 158 6.12 12.01 -5.38
N THR A 159 5.17 11.38 -4.67
CA THR A 159 4.05 12.06 -3.99
C THR A 159 4.51 13.11 -2.96
N GLU A 160 5.65 12.92 -2.30
CA GLU A 160 6.24 13.87 -1.35
C GLU A 160 7.29 14.81 -2.00
N SER A 161 7.50 14.74 -3.31
CA SER A 161 8.39 15.66 -4.00
C SER A 161 7.79 17.05 -4.11
N GLY A 162 8.64 18.07 -4.12
CA GLY A 162 8.23 19.47 -4.16
C GLY A 162 7.93 20.02 -5.54
N HIS A 163 8.44 19.39 -6.61
CA HIS A 163 8.35 19.92 -7.95
C HIS A 163 8.28 18.81 -9.01
N ARG A 164 7.59 19.09 -10.12
CA ARG A 164 7.38 18.14 -11.23
C ARG A 164 8.65 17.73 -11.97
N ASP A 165 9.66 18.60 -11.98
CA ASP A 165 10.95 18.34 -12.64
C ASP A 165 11.97 17.68 -11.70
N ASP A 166 11.61 17.42 -10.45
CA ASP A 166 12.45 16.65 -9.54
C ASP A 166 12.62 15.22 -10.06
N PRO A 167 13.79 14.61 -9.90
CA PRO A 167 13.95 13.19 -10.21
C PRO A 167 13.21 12.32 -9.18
N PHE A 168 12.91 11.09 -9.55
CA PHE A 168 12.41 10.11 -8.61
C PHE A 168 13.43 9.81 -7.51
N LEU A 169 12.94 9.83 -6.28
CA LEU A 169 13.65 9.33 -5.11
C LEU A 169 12.71 8.39 -4.35
N ALA A 170 13.18 7.20 -3.97
CA ALA A 170 12.37 6.25 -3.19
C ALA A 170 11.90 6.85 -1.85
N GLU A 171 12.65 7.81 -1.31
CA GLU A 171 12.27 8.57 -0.11
C GLU A 171 10.99 9.38 -0.30
N THR A 172 10.71 9.87 -1.51
CA THR A 172 9.53 10.69 -1.83
C THR A 172 8.35 9.87 -2.33
N GLU A 173 8.52 8.56 -2.54
CA GLU A 173 7.44 7.64 -2.87
C GLU A 173 6.64 7.32 -1.60
N ASN A 174 5.31 7.56 -1.64
CA ASN A 174 4.45 7.32 -0.48
C ASN A 174 3.03 6.95 -0.87
N CYS A 175 2.75 5.65 -0.91
CA CYS A 175 1.43 5.13 -1.25
C CYS A 175 0.33 5.58 -0.27
N ASN A 176 0.66 5.93 0.99
CA ASN A 176 -0.31 6.41 1.97
C ASN A 176 -0.88 7.80 1.65
N LEU A 177 -0.23 8.54 0.76
CA LEU A 177 -0.68 9.87 0.31
C LEU A 177 -1.37 9.84 -1.07
N THR A 178 -1.57 8.66 -1.65
CA THR A 178 -2.24 8.53 -2.94
C THR A 178 -3.76 8.64 -2.81
N TYR A 179 -4.41 8.86 -3.95
CA TYR A 179 -5.86 8.85 -4.08
C TYR A 179 -6.50 7.60 -3.45
N ALA A 180 -5.81 6.46 -3.53
CA ALA A 180 -6.28 5.19 -2.99
C ALA A 180 -6.40 5.23 -1.46
N ALA A 181 -5.32 5.59 -0.76
CA ALA A 181 -5.33 5.69 0.69
C ALA A 181 -6.23 6.84 1.20
N ILE A 182 -6.32 7.95 0.45
CA ILE A 182 -7.24 9.07 0.76
C ILE A 182 -8.69 8.57 0.73
N THR A 183 -9.07 7.86 -0.33
CA THR A 183 -10.42 7.31 -0.49
C THR A 183 -10.74 6.26 0.56
N ALA A 184 -9.80 5.36 0.85
CA ALA A 184 -9.99 4.35 1.89
C ALA A 184 -10.21 5.01 3.26
N ARG A 185 -9.43 6.03 3.62
CA ARG A 185 -9.64 6.81 4.86
C ARG A 185 -11.00 7.51 4.88
N TYR A 186 -11.44 8.08 3.75
CA TYR A 186 -12.72 8.75 3.66
C TYR A 186 -13.88 7.81 4.02
N PHE A 187 -13.86 6.58 3.52
CA PHE A 187 -14.90 5.58 3.80
C PHE A 187 -14.65 4.74 5.05
N GLY A 188 -13.58 4.98 5.79
CA GLY A 188 -13.20 4.15 6.94
C GLY A 188 -12.89 2.71 6.53
N ALA A 189 -12.35 2.50 5.34
CA ALA A 189 -12.04 1.19 4.78
C ALA A 189 -10.58 0.78 5.01
N ASP A 190 -10.32 -0.52 5.07
CA ASP A 190 -9.01 -1.08 4.78
C ASP A 190 -8.79 -1.13 3.27
N PHE A 191 -7.54 -1.23 2.83
CA PHE A 191 -7.23 -1.27 1.41
C PHE A 191 -5.98 -2.08 1.10
N ASN A 192 -5.90 -2.58 -0.12
CA ASN A 192 -4.67 -3.11 -0.69
C ASN A 192 -4.41 -2.53 -2.07
N LEU A 193 -3.13 -2.47 -2.42
CA LEU A 193 -2.66 -1.96 -3.69
C LEU A 193 -2.02 -3.08 -4.50
N VAL A 194 -2.49 -3.26 -5.72
CA VAL A 194 -1.87 -4.13 -6.73
C VAL A 194 -1.33 -3.21 -7.81
N SER A 195 -0.16 -2.61 -7.57
CA SER A 195 0.37 -1.54 -8.40
C SER A 195 1.86 -1.68 -8.68
N HIS A 196 2.28 -1.22 -9.86
CA HIS A 196 3.68 -1.19 -10.24
C HIS A 196 3.93 -0.07 -11.25
N SER A 197 4.98 0.72 -11.02
CA SER A 197 5.32 1.86 -11.88
C SER A 197 5.61 1.44 -13.31
N GLY A 198 5.15 2.24 -14.26
CA GLY A 198 5.34 1.99 -15.69
C GLY A 198 4.42 0.93 -16.30
N GLN A 199 3.55 0.28 -15.52
CA GLN A 199 2.66 -0.75 -16.06
C GLN A 199 1.47 -0.16 -16.81
N GLY A 200 1.11 -0.81 -17.91
CA GLY A 200 -0.09 -0.54 -18.68
C GLY A 200 -0.98 -1.76 -18.83
N ILE A 201 -1.99 -1.62 -19.63
CA ILE A 201 -2.97 -2.67 -19.97
C ILE A 201 -2.50 -3.53 -21.14
N ALA A 202 -2.09 -2.91 -22.23
CA ALA A 202 -1.59 -3.57 -23.43
C ALA A 202 -0.10 -3.33 -23.66
N ARG A 203 0.40 -2.21 -23.15
CA ARG A 203 1.73 -1.72 -23.36
C ARG A 203 2.24 -1.01 -22.10
N ASN A 204 3.47 -1.29 -21.68
CA ASN A 204 4.11 -0.59 -20.58
C ASN A 204 4.73 0.75 -21.04
N TYR A 205 5.15 1.57 -20.09
CA TYR A 205 5.85 2.82 -20.34
C TYR A 205 7.05 2.56 -21.28
N ASP A 206 7.19 3.42 -22.31
CA ASP A 206 8.25 3.33 -23.32
C ASP A 206 8.41 1.93 -23.97
N ASN A 207 7.32 1.17 -24.03
CA ASN A 207 7.32 -0.22 -24.49
C ASN A 207 8.36 -1.10 -23.78
N ALA A 208 8.75 -0.72 -22.57
CA ALA A 208 9.73 -1.45 -21.77
C ALA A 208 9.17 -2.82 -21.36
N GLY A 209 9.80 -3.85 -21.88
CA GLY A 209 9.49 -5.23 -21.55
C GLY A 209 8.42 -5.89 -22.43
N PRO A 210 8.63 -7.14 -22.81
CA PRO A 210 7.71 -7.91 -23.61
C PRO A 210 6.54 -8.39 -22.77
N GLY A 211 5.32 -7.95 -23.10
CA GLY A 211 4.09 -8.63 -22.74
C GLY A 211 3.78 -8.83 -21.25
N TYR A 212 4.54 -8.22 -20.36
CA TYR A 212 4.38 -8.36 -18.91
C TYR A 212 3.73 -7.09 -18.35
N ASN A 213 2.46 -6.92 -18.72
CA ASN A 213 1.63 -5.78 -18.32
C ASN A 213 0.81 -6.10 -17.06
N MET A 214 0.04 -5.15 -16.57
CA MET A 214 -0.72 -5.31 -15.34
C MET A 214 -1.70 -6.51 -15.35
N PRO A 215 -2.43 -6.87 -16.41
CA PRO A 215 -3.23 -8.09 -16.44
C PRO A 215 -2.48 -9.39 -16.10
N HIS A 216 -1.19 -9.46 -16.41
CA HIS A 216 -0.34 -10.59 -16.01
C HIS A 216 0.14 -10.44 -14.56
N ARG A 217 0.59 -9.23 -14.20
CA ARG A 217 1.12 -8.94 -12.86
C ARG A 217 0.04 -9.07 -11.77
N TYR A 218 -1.21 -8.77 -12.09
CA TYR A 218 -2.35 -8.92 -11.18
C TYR A 218 -2.48 -10.35 -10.61
N LYS A 219 -2.03 -11.36 -11.36
CA LYS A 219 -2.08 -12.76 -10.94
C LYS A 219 -0.95 -13.18 -10.00
N GLN A 220 0.00 -12.30 -9.69
CA GLN A 220 1.16 -12.63 -8.88
C GLN A 220 0.91 -12.41 -7.40
N LEU A 221 1.56 -13.24 -6.57
CA LEU A 221 1.61 -13.02 -5.14
C LEU A 221 2.57 -11.87 -4.78
N PHE A 222 3.72 -11.81 -5.46
CA PHE A 222 4.70 -10.76 -5.30
C PHE A 222 4.70 -9.80 -6.50
N ASN A 223 5.00 -8.54 -6.24
CA ASN A 223 5.12 -7.50 -7.26
C ASN A 223 6.22 -7.81 -8.28
N THR A 224 7.36 -8.31 -7.82
CA THR A 224 8.56 -8.48 -8.65
C THR A 224 8.85 -9.92 -9.06
N ALA A 225 8.11 -10.91 -8.54
CA ALA A 225 8.29 -12.33 -8.85
C ALA A 225 7.09 -12.91 -9.59
N LYS A 226 7.35 -13.68 -10.66
CA LYS A 226 6.30 -14.33 -11.47
C LYS A 226 5.58 -15.45 -10.73
N GLU A 227 6.24 -16.06 -9.78
CA GLU A 227 5.74 -17.16 -8.96
C GLU A 227 6.10 -16.89 -7.49
N PRO A 228 5.27 -17.39 -6.55
CA PRO A 228 4.01 -18.07 -6.78
C PRO A 228 2.90 -17.14 -7.28
N LEU A 229 1.84 -17.71 -7.86
CA LEU A 229 0.63 -16.97 -8.19
C LEU A 229 -0.16 -16.67 -6.92
N TRP A 230 -0.88 -15.56 -6.96
CA TRP A 230 -1.83 -15.20 -5.90
C TRP A 230 -3.20 -15.81 -6.17
N GLU A 231 -3.83 -16.31 -5.12
CA GLU A 231 -5.21 -16.79 -5.14
C GLU A 231 -6.04 -16.12 -4.05
N PRO A 232 -7.35 -15.91 -4.25
CA PRO A 232 -8.22 -15.26 -3.26
C PRO A 232 -8.19 -15.91 -1.87
N SER A 233 -7.98 -17.21 -1.79
CA SER A 233 -7.85 -17.96 -0.53
C SER A 233 -6.61 -17.57 0.29
N MET A 234 -5.61 -16.94 -0.33
CA MET A 234 -4.43 -16.38 0.35
C MET A 234 -4.71 -14.99 0.93
N GLY A 235 -5.77 -14.33 0.44
CA GLY A 235 -6.21 -13.05 0.93
C GLY A 235 -7.05 -13.18 2.20
N ALA A 236 -6.99 -12.16 3.01
CA ALA A 236 -7.71 -12.12 4.26
C ALA A 236 -9.12 -11.52 4.15
N TYR A 237 -9.52 -11.09 2.96
CA TYR A 237 -10.76 -10.35 2.68
C TYR A 237 -11.20 -10.50 1.22
N THR A 238 -12.49 -10.26 0.99
CA THR A 238 -13.03 -9.99 -0.34
C THR A 238 -13.29 -8.48 -0.42
N PRO A 239 -12.80 -7.75 -1.43
CA PRO A 239 -13.05 -6.32 -1.54
C PRO A 239 -14.53 -6.05 -1.83
N ASP A 240 -15.07 -4.99 -1.22
CA ASP A 240 -16.43 -4.50 -1.52
C ASP A 240 -16.46 -3.81 -2.89
N VAL A 241 -15.34 -3.26 -3.31
CA VAL A 241 -15.17 -2.63 -4.63
C VAL A 241 -13.72 -2.74 -5.08
N VAL A 242 -13.52 -2.92 -6.38
CA VAL A 242 -12.21 -2.87 -7.02
C VAL A 242 -12.12 -1.62 -7.88
N VAL A 243 -11.03 -0.88 -7.77
CA VAL A 243 -10.75 0.32 -8.58
C VAL A 243 -9.55 0.03 -9.49
N ILE A 244 -9.71 0.27 -10.78
CA ILE A 244 -8.63 0.18 -11.77
C ILE A 244 -8.30 1.59 -12.22
N TYR A 245 -7.06 2.04 -12.01
CA TYR A 245 -6.57 3.32 -12.54
C TYR A 245 -5.30 3.07 -13.36
N LEU A 246 -5.52 2.80 -14.65
CA LEU A 246 -4.49 2.35 -15.61
C LEU A 246 -4.75 2.94 -16.99
N GLY A 247 -3.73 2.86 -17.84
CA GLY A 247 -3.79 3.20 -19.23
C GLY A 247 -2.91 4.38 -19.63
N THR A 248 -2.46 5.20 -18.69
CA THR A 248 -1.55 6.32 -18.97
C THR A 248 -0.26 5.84 -19.64
N ASN A 249 0.32 4.74 -19.16
CA ASN A 249 1.54 4.17 -19.71
C ASN A 249 1.38 3.58 -21.11
N ASP A 250 0.18 3.13 -21.46
CA ASP A 250 -0.12 2.61 -22.78
C ASP A 250 0.09 3.66 -23.89
N PHE A 251 -0.13 4.92 -23.56
CA PHE A 251 0.02 6.05 -24.48
C PHE A 251 1.32 6.84 -24.28
N SER A 252 2.24 6.32 -23.50
CA SER A 252 3.52 6.97 -23.22
C SER A 252 4.36 7.14 -24.49
N THR A 253 5.26 8.14 -24.49
CA THR A 253 6.24 8.40 -25.57
C THR A 253 5.61 8.64 -26.94
N GLY A 254 4.38 9.19 -26.97
CA GLY A 254 3.67 9.49 -28.22
C GLY A 254 3.19 8.27 -29.00
N GLN A 255 3.22 7.09 -28.39
CA GLN A 255 2.71 5.85 -28.99
C GLN A 255 1.26 5.63 -28.57
N GLN A 256 0.53 4.88 -29.40
CA GLN A 256 -0.85 4.49 -29.14
C GLN A 256 -0.97 2.98 -29.32
N PRO A 257 -1.49 2.23 -28.35
CA PRO A 257 -1.75 0.80 -28.52
C PRO A 257 -2.89 0.59 -29.53
N ALA A 258 -2.88 -0.57 -30.20
CA ALA A 258 -4.07 -0.96 -30.98
C ALA A 258 -5.27 -1.11 -30.03
N GLU A 259 -6.39 -0.44 -30.34
CA GLU A 259 -7.60 -0.46 -29.51
C GLU A 259 -8.07 -1.89 -29.17
N ALA A 260 -8.04 -2.79 -30.17
CA ALA A 260 -8.42 -4.18 -29.97
C ALA A 260 -7.55 -4.90 -28.95
N SER A 261 -6.25 -4.63 -28.93
CA SER A 261 -5.31 -5.19 -27.95
C SER A 261 -5.57 -4.61 -26.56
N PHE A 262 -5.72 -3.29 -26.44
CA PHE A 262 -6.05 -2.66 -25.17
C PHE A 262 -7.36 -3.23 -24.60
N ARG A 263 -8.41 -3.25 -25.41
CA ARG A 263 -9.73 -3.76 -25.04
C ARG A 263 -9.70 -5.22 -24.59
N SER A 264 -9.04 -6.11 -25.33
CA SER A 264 -8.97 -7.53 -24.95
C SER A 264 -8.23 -7.77 -23.64
N ASN A 265 -7.12 -7.06 -23.40
CA ASN A 265 -6.36 -7.14 -22.17
C ASN A 265 -7.14 -6.54 -20.98
N TYR A 266 -7.84 -5.43 -21.19
CA TYR A 266 -8.68 -4.83 -20.15
C TYR A 266 -9.82 -5.76 -19.74
N ILE A 267 -10.50 -6.36 -20.73
CA ILE A 267 -11.56 -7.36 -20.48
C ILE A 267 -10.99 -8.57 -19.72
N SER A 268 -9.79 -9.05 -20.07
CA SER A 268 -9.13 -10.16 -19.36
C SER A 268 -8.87 -9.81 -17.89
N LEU A 269 -8.47 -8.55 -17.59
CA LEU A 269 -8.30 -8.10 -16.21
C LEU A 269 -9.63 -8.08 -15.46
N LEU A 270 -10.69 -7.51 -16.06
CA LEU A 270 -12.04 -7.50 -15.49
C LEU A 270 -12.55 -8.92 -15.21
N GLN A 271 -12.37 -9.85 -16.14
CA GLN A 271 -12.75 -11.26 -15.97
C GLN A 271 -11.97 -11.92 -14.83
N SER A 272 -10.67 -11.62 -14.68
CA SER A 272 -9.85 -12.12 -13.57
C SER A 272 -10.36 -11.60 -12.22
N ILE A 273 -10.76 -10.34 -12.14
CA ILE A 273 -11.34 -9.74 -10.92
C ILE A 273 -12.66 -10.43 -10.57
N LYS A 274 -13.55 -10.61 -11.57
CA LYS A 274 -14.84 -11.28 -11.35
C LYS A 274 -14.68 -12.76 -10.97
N ALA A 275 -13.71 -13.44 -11.56
CA ALA A 275 -13.38 -14.82 -11.19
C ALA A 275 -12.87 -14.94 -9.75
N ASN A 276 -12.09 -13.95 -9.29
CA ASN A 276 -11.55 -13.95 -7.95
C ASN A 276 -12.59 -13.61 -6.87
N TYR A 277 -13.48 -12.65 -7.14
CA TYR A 277 -14.33 -12.06 -6.10
C TYR A 277 -15.83 -12.23 -6.33
N GLY A 278 -16.23 -12.73 -7.48
CA GLY A 278 -17.63 -12.96 -7.85
C GLY A 278 -18.18 -11.95 -8.86
N GLU A 279 -19.19 -12.37 -9.58
CA GLU A 279 -19.81 -11.59 -10.68
C GLU A 279 -20.40 -10.25 -10.21
N GLU A 280 -20.88 -10.20 -8.98
CA GLU A 280 -21.55 -9.01 -8.44
C GLU A 280 -20.57 -7.98 -7.84
N THR A 281 -19.28 -8.30 -7.68
CA THR A 281 -18.29 -7.38 -7.13
C THR A 281 -18.23 -6.09 -7.98
N PRO A 282 -18.47 -4.90 -7.40
CA PRO A 282 -18.38 -3.65 -8.11
C PRO A 282 -16.96 -3.36 -8.61
N VAL A 283 -16.83 -2.83 -9.83
CA VAL A 283 -15.55 -2.40 -10.39
C VAL A 283 -15.66 -0.99 -10.96
N LEU A 284 -14.78 -0.10 -10.55
CA LEU A 284 -14.64 1.24 -11.12
C LEU A 284 -13.39 1.31 -12.00
N CYS A 285 -13.58 1.58 -13.29
CA CYS A 285 -12.51 1.74 -14.27
C CYS A 285 -12.23 3.23 -14.49
N MET A 286 -11.01 3.67 -14.20
CA MET A 286 -10.61 5.07 -14.29
C MET A 286 -9.51 5.25 -15.32
N GLY A 287 -9.56 6.38 -16.05
CA GLY A 287 -8.50 6.87 -16.91
C GLY A 287 -8.09 8.29 -16.52
N SER A 288 -6.83 8.65 -16.73
CA SER A 288 -6.41 10.03 -16.67
C SER A 288 -6.88 10.80 -17.91
N ASN A 289 -7.00 12.11 -17.81
CA ASN A 289 -7.27 12.98 -18.94
C ASN A 289 -6.03 13.32 -19.78
N ALA A 290 -4.89 12.70 -19.47
CA ALA A 290 -3.62 12.94 -20.18
C ALA A 290 -3.66 12.53 -21.66
N ASN A 291 -4.55 11.62 -22.03
CA ASN A 291 -4.73 11.18 -23.41
C ASN A 291 -6.21 11.16 -23.80
N PRO A 292 -6.61 11.81 -24.90
CA PRO A 292 -8.00 11.92 -25.32
C PRO A 292 -8.64 10.58 -25.72
N TYR A 293 -7.85 9.60 -26.14
CA TYR A 293 -8.37 8.28 -26.56
C TYR A 293 -8.58 7.32 -25.38
N LEU A 294 -7.92 7.52 -24.25
CA LEU A 294 -7.93 6.59 -23.14
C LEU A 294 -9.35 6.35 -22.60
N TYR A 295 -10.13 7.41 -22.46
CA TYR A 295 -11.53 7.30 -22.03
C TYR A 295 -12.36 6.41 -22.95
N ASP A 296 -12.24 6.62 -24.27
CA ASP A 296 -12.99 5.83 -25.26
C ASP A 296 -12.55 4.35 -25.25
N TYR A 297 -11.28 4.08 -25.06
CA TYR A 297 -10.75 2.72 -24.96
C TYR A 297 -11.28 1.99 -23.72
N ILE A 298 -11.29 2.64 -22.55
CA ILE A 298 -11.86 2.09 -21.32
C ILE A 298 -13.36 1.87 -21.48
N ARG A 299 -14.09 2.88 -21.98
CA ARG A 299 -15.52 2.77 -22.25
C ARG A 299 -15.84 1.61 -23.18
N SER A 300 -15.08 1.46 -24.27
CA SER A 300 -15.21 0.36 -25.22
C SER A 300 -15.01 -1.00 -24.55
N ALA A 301 -13.96 -1.13 -23.72
CA ALA A 301 -13.67 -2.36 -22.98
C ALA A 301 -14.81 -2.72 -22.01
N VAL A 302 -15.28 -1.76 -21.21
CA VAL A 302 -16.38 -1.99 -20.26
C VAL A 302 -17.67 -2.36 -20.99
N THR A 303 -18.03 -1.61 -22.05
CA THR A 303 -19.28 -1.88 -22.81
C THR A 303 -19.25 -3.25 -23.48
N VAL A 304 -18.15 -3.61 -24.14
CA VAL A 304 -18.00 -4.88 -24.86
C VAL A 304 -17.89 -6.07 -23.90
N SER A 305 -17.37 -5.87 -22.69
CA SER A 305 -17.26 -6.96 -21.70
C SER A 305 -18.61 -7.54 -21.32
N GLY A 306 -19.68 -6.75 -21.33
CA GLY A 306 -21.01 -7.15 -20.88
C GLY A 306 -21.10 -7.51 -19.39
N LEU A 307 -20.04 -7.26 -18.61
CA LEU A 307 -19.97 -7.58 -17.19
C LEU A 307 -20.85 -6.62 -16.37
N LYS A 308 -21.51 -7.14 -15.34
CA LYS A 308 -22.35 -6.36 -14.44
C LYS A 308 -21.52 -5.57 -13.42
N ASN A 309 -22.13 -4.52 -12.88
CA ASN A 309 -21.54 -3.69 -11.81
C ASN A 309 -20.14 -3.18 -12.18
N VAL A 310 -19.93 -2.79 -13.43
CA VAL A 310 -18.70 -2.18 -13.91
C VAL A 310 -18.99 -0.76 -14.40
N ALA A 311 -18.46 0.23 -13.71
CA ALA A 311 -18.54 1.64 -14.10
C ALA A 311 -17.21 2.13 -14.67
N TYR A 312 -17.27 3.23 -15.44
CA TYR A 312 -16.06 3.87 -15.95
C TYR A 312 -16.14 5.39 -15.81
N MET A 313 -14.99 6.01 -15.61
CA MET A 313 -14.87 7.48 -15.51
C MET A 313 -13.50 7.96 -15.98
N THR A 314 -13.41 9.27 -16.19
CA THR A 314 -12.12 9.96 -16.35
C THR A 314 -11.95 10.99 -15.25
N VAL A 315 -10.70 11.28 -14.90
CA VAL A 315 -10.36 12.35 -13.96
C VAL A 315 -10.22 13.64 -14.74
N SER A 316 -11.10 14.62 -14.48
CA SER A 316 -11.16 15.88 -15.22
C SER A 316 -10.51 17.06 -14.48
N ASP A 317 -10.46 17.02 -13.15
CA ASP A 317 -10.01 18.16 -12.33
C ASP A 317 -8.52 18.09 -11.97
N PHE A 318 -7.83 17.10 -12.50
CA PHE A 318 -6.40 16.93 -12.33
C PHE A 318 -5.67 17.51 -13.54
N ALA A 319 -4.93 18.60 -13.36
CA ALA A 319 -4.18 19.26 -14.40
C ALA A 319 -2.71 18.84 -14.36
N HIS A 320 -2.28 18.07 -15.37
CA HIS A 320 -0.89 17.58 -15.47
C HIS A 320 0.16 18.67 -15.59
N ASP A 321 -0.22 19.88 -15.97
CA ASP A 321 0.65 21.05 -16.13
C ASP A 321 0.58 22.02 -14.95
N ASP A 322 -0.25 21.75 -13.93
CA ASP A 322 -0.33 22.55 -12.73
C ASP A 322 0.82 22.17 -11.78
N GLU A 323 1.76 23.08 -11.58
CA GLU A 323 2.87 22.86 -10.62
C GLU A 323 2.39 22.59 -9.21
N GLY A 324 1.23 23.12 -8.82
CA GLY A 324 0.65 22.88 -7.49
C GLY A 324 0.18 21.45 -7.26
N ASP A 325 -0.08 20.68 -8.32
CA ASP A 325 -0.62 19.33 -8.28
C ASP A 325 0.42 18.24 -8.56
N MET A 326 1.64 18.64 -8.96
CA MET A 326 2.66 17.72 -9.45
C MET A 326 3.85 17.61 -8.51
N GLY A 327 4.32 16.39 -8.36
CA GLY A 327 5.60 16.02 -7.76
C GLY A 327 6.53 15.38 -8.79
N ALA A 328 7.53 14.62 -8.34
CA ALA A 328 8.63 14.14 -9.17
C ALA A 328 8.18 13.51 -10.50
N SER A 329 8.93 13.82 -11.56
CA SER A 329 8.75 13.24 -12.88
C SER A 329 7.31 13.33 -13.40
N TRP A 330 6.65 14.47 -13.16
CA TRP A 330 5.29 14.74 -13.61
C TRP A 330 4.23 13.78 -13.06
N HIS A 331 4.43 13.29 -11.84
CA HIS A 331 3.44 12.49 -11.12
C HIS A 331 2.64 13.37 -10.15
N PRO A 332 1.42 12.98 -9.79
CA PRO A 332 0.64 13.72 -8.79
C PRO A 332 1.38 13.79 -7.45
N ASN A 333 1.47 14.99 -6.88
CA ASN A 333 1.80 15.15 -5.47
C ASN A 333 0.53 14.92 -4.61
N TYR A 334 0.64 15.10 -3.28
CA TYR A 334 -0.48 14.88 -2.38
C TYR A 334 -1.74 15.71 -2.75
N LYS A 335 -1.57 16.96 -3.21
CA LYS A 335 -2.71 17.81 -3.65
C LYS A 335 -3.36 17.26 -4.92
N GLY A 336 -2.56 16.83 -5.88
CA GLY A 336 -3.05 16.16 -7.08
C GLY A 336 -3.84 14.90 -6.73
N HIS A 337 -3.33 14.09 -5.82
CA HIS A 337 -4.03 12.89 -5.35
C HIS A 337 -5.34 13.19 -4.62
N ILE A 338 -5.44 14.29 -3.86
CA ILE A 338 -6.71 14.75 -3.28
C ILE A 338 -7.75 15.03 -4.37
N LYS A 339 -7.36 15.70 -5.45
CA LYS A 339 -8.26 15.98 -6.58
C LYS A 339 -8.75 14.69 -7.24
N VAL A 340 -7.83 13.73 -7.48
CA VAL A 340 -8.20 12.41 -8.03
C VAL A 340 -9.19 11.68 -7.11
N ALA A 341 -8.92 11.65 -5.81
CA ALA A 341 -9.82 11.03 -4.83
C ALA A 341 -11.21 11.71 -4.82
N SER A 342 -11.24 13.04 -4.90
CA SER A 342 -12.49 13.81 -4.93
C SER A 342 -13.38 13.46 -6.12
N CYS A 343 -12.78 13.19 -7.28
CA CYS A 343 -13.53 12.74 -8.46
C CYS A 343 -14.09 11.31 -8.27
N MET A 344 -13.37 10.43 -7.60
CA MET A 344 -13.68 9.02 -7.49
C MET A 344 -14.70 8.70 -6.40
N ILE A 345 -14.65 9.38 -5.26
CA ILE A 345 -15.47 9.10 -4.08
C ILE A 345 -16.98 8.99 -4.40
N PRO A 346 -17.61 9.89 -5.18
CA PRO A 346 -19.03 9.77 -5.54
C PRO A 346 -19.37 8.50 -6.32
N TYR A 347 -18.46 8.03 -7.18
CA TYR A 347 -18.65 6.79 -7.93
C TYR A 347 -18.60 5.56 -7.01
N ILE A 348 -17.63 5.53 -6.09
CA ILE A 348 -17.54 4.44 -5.11
C ILE A 348 -18.80 4.44 -4.22
N ALA A 349 -19.23 5.58 -3.71
CA ALA A 349 -20.47 5.68 -2.94
C ALA A 349 -21.68 5.12 -3.69
N THR A 350 -21.81 5.45 -4.98
CA THR A 350 -22.88 4.94 -5.83
C THR A 350 -22.81 3.43 -6.05
N LEU A 351 -21.60 2.90 -6.30
CA LEU A 351 -21.40 1.47 -6.58
C LEU A 351 -21.60 0.57 -5.36
N THR A 352 -21.23 1.07 -4.17
CA THR A 352 -21.26 0.30 -2.92
C THR A 352 -22.49 0.58 -2.06
N GLY A 353 -23.18 1.70 -2.30
CA GLY A 353 -24.22 2.20 -1.41
C GLY A 353 -23.68 2.83 -0.12
N TRP A 354 -22.37 3.10 -0.03
CA TRP A 354 -21.79 3.74 1.14
C TRP A 354 -22.19 5.24 1.20
N GLU A 355 -22.49 5.68 2.40
CA GLU A 355 -22.82 7.09 2.60
C GLU A 355 -21.60 7.98 2.42
N MET A 356 -21.82 9.12 1.77
CA MET A 356 -20.84 10.20 1.72
C MET A 356 -21.04 11.10 2.93
N GLU A 357 -19.97 11.31 3.68
CA GLU A 357 -19.99 12.24 4.81
C GLU A 357 -19.57 13.65 4.34
N GLU A 358 -20.15 14.69 4.96
CA GLU A 358 -19.71 16.08 4.82
C GLU A 358 -18.39 16.32 5.58
N LYS A 359 -17.38 15.50 5.31
CA LYS A 359 -16.05 15.67 5.90
C LYS A 359 -15.10 16.26 4.88
N PRO A 360 -14.28 17.26 5.27
CA PRO A 360 -13.20 17.69 4.42
C PRO A 360 -12.25 16.51 4.19
N TYR A 361 -11.81 16.32 2.95
CA TYR A 361 -10.78 15.34 2.60
C TYR A 361 -9.50 15.65 3.39
N LYS A 362 -9.07 14.73 4.21
CA LYS A 362 -7.86 14.87 5.02
C LYS A 362 -6.89 13.74 4.75
#